data_456755a5ff351439c6971e5d2a97a22a
#
_entry.id   456755a5ff351439c6971e5d2a97a22a
#
_cell.length_a   1.000
_cell.length_b   1.000
_cell.length_c   1.000
_cell.angle_alpha   90.00
_cell.angle_beta   90.00
_cell.angle_gamma   90.00
#
_symmetry.space_group_name_H-M   'P 1'
#
loop_
_entity.id
_entity.type
_entity.pdbx_description
1 polymer ?
#
loop_
_entity_poly.entity_id
_entity_poly.type
_entity_poly.pdbx_seq_one_letter_code
_entity_poly.pdbx_strand_id
1 'polypeptide(L)'
;VGQNLRDHPSVAVTWRTKEGFPLDGMAPRMQVTLRYTATGSDLRNDIKVSMQSFATERVDRGGDRMKPLGIRITAGLQLALGAGHIGLNSADPYQQPDLNYNYLQEEWDRERMREMVRICVGFEDHPDMQDIVQERIAPTDADLEDDASLDRWMLREVTTQHHISGTCKMG
;
A
#
# COMPACT_ATOMS: atom_id res chain seq x y z
N VAL A 1 -5.84 1.57 -27.25
CA VAL A 1 -4.57 1.25 -26.59
C VAL A 1 -4.26 2.37 -25.60
N GLY A 2 -3.67 2.02 -24.44
CA GLY A 2 -3.30 2.97 -23.41
C GLY A 2 -4.40 3.31 -22.40
N GLN A 3 -5.66 3.11 -22.69
CA GLN A 3 -6.78 3.31 -21.77
C GLN A 3 -6.98 2.08 -20.87
N ASN A 4 -7.72 2.24 -19.77
CA ASN A 4 -8.03 1.17 -18.83
C ASN A 4 -6.79 0.58 -18.14
N LEU A 5 -5.84 1.44 -17.77
CA LEU A 5 -4.70 1.05 -16.94
C LEU A 5 -5.21 0.58 -15.58
N ARG A 6 -4.98 -0.68 -15.24
CA ARG A 6 -5.34 -1.30 -13.97
C ARG A 6 -4.09 -1.69 -13.22
N ASP A 7 -4.12 -1.51 -11.92
CA ASP A 7 -3.10 -1.98 -11.00
C ASP A 7 -3.71 -2.15 -9.61
N HIS A 8 -2.94 -2.61 -8.65
CA HIS A 8 -3.33 -2.73 -7.26
C HIS A 8 -2.76 -1.55 -6.46
N PRO A 9 -3.57 -0.53 -6.13
CA PRO A 9 -3.13 0.52 -5.22
C PRO A 9 -2.84 -0.06 -3.84
N SER A 10 -1.77 0.43 -3.20
CA SER A 10 -1.40 0.00 -1.86
C SER A 10 -0.82 1.13 -1.03
N VAL A 11 -1.03 1.05 0.27
CA VAL A 11 -0.40 1.89 1.29
C VAL A 11 0.26 1.02 2.34
N ALA A 12 1.12 1.59 3.18
CA ALA A 12 1.80 0.83 4.21
C ALA A 12 1.66 1.49 5.58
N VAL A 13 1.17 0.71 6.56
CA VAL A 13 1.25 1.05 7.97
C VAL A 13 2.62 0.60 8.48
N THR A 14 3.36 1.51 9.10
CA THR A 14 4.76 1.29 9.47
C THR A 14 4.98 1.62 10.93
N TRP A 15 5.70 0.74 11.63
CA TRP A 15 6.06 0.91 13.03
C TRP A 15 7.58 0.87 13.22
N ARG A 16 8.05 1.67 14.16
CA ARG A 16 9.39 1.53 14.74
C ARG A 16 9.36 0.38 15.74
N THR A 17 10.34 -0.48 15.70
CA THR A 17 10.51 -1.53 16.69
C THR A 17 11.23 -1.01 17.93
N LYS A 18 11.01 -1.69 19.07
CA LYS A 18 11.75 -1.44 20.30
C LYS A 18 13.25 -1.59 20.09
N GLU A 19 14.01 -0.86 20.85
CA GLU A 19 15.48 -0.97 20.85
C GLU A 19 15.92 -2.41 21.16
N GLY A 20 16.86 -2.92 20.38
CA GLY A 20 17.37 -4.30 20.52
C GLY A 20 16.50 -5.37 19.86
N PHE A 21 15.33 -5.03 19.29
CA PHE A 21 14.58 -6.00 18.50
C PHE A 21 15.35 -6.37 17.22
N PRO A 22 15.58 -7.68 16.94
CA PRO A 22 16.40 -8.10 15.82
C PRO A 22 15.69 -7.86 14.49
N LEU A 23 16.20 -6.92 13.70
CA LEU A 23 15.77 -6.67 12.32
C LEU A 23 16.87 -7.15 11.37
N ASP A 24 16.53 -8.09 10.50
CA ASP A 24 17.42 -8.60 9.47
C ASP A 24 16.93 -8.14 8.08
N GLY A 25 17.61 -7.17 7.49
CA GLY A 25 17.32 -6.67 6.14
C GLY A 25 17.58 -7.69 5.02
N MET A 26 18.25 -8.81 5.32
CA MET A 26 18.47 -9.92 4.40
C MET A 26 17.42 -11.04 4.53
N ALA A 27 16.62 -11.02 5.59
CA ALA A 27 15.53 -11.97 5.77
C ALA A 27 14.48 -11.89 4.63
N PRO A 28 13.73 -12.97 4.38
CA PRO A 28 12.58 -12.92 3.49
C PRO A 28 11.59 -11.83 3.93
N ARG A 29 11.37 -10.85 3.06
CA ARG A 29 10.62 -9.65 3.43
C ARG A 29 9.15 -9.93 3.71
N MET A 30 8.50 -10.76 2.88
CA MET A 30 7.10 -11.14 3.03
C MET A 30 7.01 -12.64 3.28
N GLN A 31 6.38 -13.03 4.39
CA GLN A 31 6.25 -14.43 4.77
C GLN A 31 4.79 -14.84 4.94
N VAL A 32 3.93 -13.89 5.32
CA VAL A 32 2.51 -14.12 5.59
C VAL A 32 1.67 -13.10 4.84
N THR A 33 0.55 -13.57 4.31
CA THR A 33 -0.45 -12.71 3.63
C THR A 33 -1.85 -13.11 4.08
N LEU A 34 -2.61 -12.11 4.52
CA LEU A 34 -4.04 -12.21 4.77
C LEU A 34 -4.82 -11.81 3.52
N ARG A 35 -5.82 -12.60 3.15
CA ARG A 35 -6.87 -12.25 2.19
C ARG A 35 -8.13 -11.88 2.95
N TYR A 36 -8.72 -10.76 2.60
CA TYR A 36 -9.90 -10.22 3.26
C TYR A 36 -10.91 -9.72 2.23
N THR A 37 -12.18 -9.81 2.55
CA THR A 37 -13.27 -9.20 1.75
C THR A 37 -13.77 -7.99 2.51
N ALA A 38 -13.72 -6.80 1.91
CA ALA A 38 -14.19 -5.58 2.54
C ALA A 38 -15.67 -5.65 2.90
N THR A 39 -16.04 -4.98 3.96
CA THR A 39 -17.44 -4.89 4.40
C THR A 39 -18.30 -4.34 3.26
N GLY A 40 -19.39 -5.04 2.94
CA GLY A 40 -20.31 -4.67 1.87
C GLY A 40 -19.78 -4.96 0.45
N SER A 41 -18.64 -5.61 0.29
CA SER A 41 -18.11 -5.99 -1.01
C SER A 41 -18.63 -7.35 -1.49
N ASP A 42 -19.12 -7.39 -2.71
CA ASP A 42 -19.46 -8.65 -3.42
C ASP A 42 -18.21 -9.29 -4.07
N LEU A 43 -17.09 -8.60 -4.02
CA LEU A 43 -15.81 -9.05 -4.61
C LEU A 43 -14.99 -9.82 -3.57
N ARG A 44 -15.11 -11.14 -3.60
CA ARG A 44 -14.41 -11.98 -2.62
C ARG A 44 -12.89 -11.79 -2.67
N ASN A 45 -12.27 -11.60 -1.49
CA ASN A 45 -10.83 -11.43 -1.33
C ASN A 45 -10.27 -10.21 -2.10
N ASP A 46 -11.02 -9.14 -2.17
CA ASP A 46 -10.65 -7.90 -2.87
C ASP A 46 -9.54 -7.10 -2.16
N ILE A 47 -9.17 -7.52 -0.97
CA ILE A 47 -8.10 -6.92 -0.16
C ILE A 47 -7.01 -7.94 0.14
N LYS A 48 -5.75 -7.48 0.08
CA LYS A 48 -4.57 -8.23 0.47
C LYS A 48 -3.77 -7.44 1.51
N VAL A 49 -3.49 -8.07 2.64
CA VAL A 49 -2.64 -7.53 3.70
C VAL A 49 -1.39 -8.38 3.83
N SER A 50 -0.21 -7.78 3.68
CA SER A 50 1.06 -8.50 3.74
C SER A 50 1.97 -7.91 4.79
N MET A 51 2.31 -8.71 5.80
CA MET A 51 3.32 -8.37 6.80
C MET A 51 4.71 -8.40 6.15
N GLN A 52 5.51 -7.38 6.46
CA GLN A 52 6.91 -7.32 6.05
C GLN A 52 7.81 -7.34 7.29
N SER A 53 8.73 -8.29 7.30
CA SER A 53 9.63 -8.57 8.43
C SER A 53 10.56 -7.41 8.77
N PHE A 54 10.77 -6.49 7.85
CA PHE A 54 11.47 -5.24 8.08
C PHE A 54 10.95 -4.14 7.16
N ALA A 55 11.01 -2.89 7.64
CA ALA A 55 10.71 -1.69 6.89
C ALA A 55 11.98 -0.86 6.71
N THR A 56 12.20 -0.38 5.50
CA THR A 56 13.19 0.64 5.19
C THR A 56 12.49 1.95 4.86
N GLU A 57 13.20 3.04 4.76
CA GLU A 57 12.71 4.19 4.01
C GLU A 57 12.24 3.75 2.63
N ARG A 58 11.34 4.50 2.01
CA ARG A 58 10.80 4.13 0.68
C ARG A 58 11.96 3.93 -0.30
N VAL A 59 11.84 2.90 -1.13
CA VAL A 59 12.86 2.56 -2.14
C VAL A 59 13.12 3.72 -3.10
N ASP A 60 12.06 4.49 -3.43
CA ASP A 60 12.12 5.71 -4.22
C ASP A 60 12.90 6.85 -3.53
N ARG A 61 13.18 6.72 -2.24
CA ARG A 61 13.98 7.66 -1.42
C ARG A 61 15.34 7.07 -1.00
N GLY A 62 15.77 5.98 -1.62
CA GLY A 62 17.08 5.38 -1.38
C GLY A 62 17.22 4.63 -0.05
N GLY A 63 16.12 4.07 0.46
CA GLY A 63 16.13 3.33 1.74
C GLY A 63 17.15 2.20 1.80
N ASP A 64 17.97 2.19 2.85
CA ASP A 64 19.04 1.22 3.07
C ASP A 64 18.52 -0.03 3.79
N ARG A 65 18.55 -1.17 3.12
CA ARG A 65 18.12 -2.47 3.69
C ARG A 65 18.97 -2.91 4.89
N MET A 66 20.19 -2.44 4.99
CA MET A 66 21.09 -2.75 6.12
C MET A 66 20.76 -1.92 7.36
N LYS A 67 19.89 -0.92 7.23
CA LYS A 67 19.43 -0.05 8.33
C LYS A 67 17.91 0.02 8.34
N PRO A 68 17.21 -1.10 8.62
CA PRO A 68 15.76 -1.09 8.66
C PRO A 68 15.25 -0.19 9.79
N LEU A 69 14.16 0.54 9.53
CA LEU A 69 13.52 1.43 10.50
C LEU A 69 12.64 0.68 11.50
N GLY A 70 12.16 -0.49 11.14
CA GLY A 70 11.20 -1.27 11.91
C GLY A 70 10.49 -2.29 11.05
N ILE A 71 9.20 -2.48 11.27
CA ILE A 71 8.34 -3.40 10.51
C ILE A 71 7.21 -2.64 9.81
N ARG A 72 6.58 -3.26 8.81
CA ARG A 72 5.40 -2.68 8.16
C ARG A 72 4.39 -3.74 7.74
N ILE A 73 3.14 -3.30 7.59
CA ILE A 73 2.08 -4.04 6.92
C ILE A 73 1.67 -3.27 5.68
N THR A 74 1.74 -3.92 4.53
CA THR A 74 1.24 -3.36 3.27
C THR A 74 -0.19 -3.79 3.04
N ALA A 75 -1.04 -2.81 2.90
CA ALA A 75 -2.46 -2.93 2.62
C ALA A 75 -2.70 -2.65 1.14
N GLY A 76 -3.23 -3.62 0.38
CA GLY A 76 -3.42 -3.52 -1.07
C GLY A 76 -4.82 -3.90 -1.54
N LEU A 77 -5.43 -3.03 -2.33
CA LEU A 77 -6.72 -3.27 -2.96
C LEU A 77 -6.52 -4.05 -4.25
N GLN A 78 -6.99 -5.32 -4.29
CA GLN A 78 -6.73 -6.22 -5.41
C GLN A 78 -7.69 -6.02 -6.59
N LEU A 79 -8.91 -5.57 -6.31
CA LEU A 79 -9.96 -5.36 -7.29
C LEU A 79 -10.47 -3.91 -7.22
N ALA A 80 -9.56 -2.97 -7.55
CA ALA A 80 -9.91 -1.56 -7.63
C ALA A 80 -10.89 -1.29 -8.78
N LEU A 81 -11.87 -0.40 -8.55
CA LEU A 81 -12.79 0.08 -9.58
C LEU A 81 -12.11 1.12 -10.48
N GLY A 82 -11.22 1.94 -9.90
CA GLY A 82 -10.50 2.98 -10.60
C GLY A 82 -9.68 2.42 -11.75
N ALA A 83 -9.62 3.19 -12.83
CA ALA A 83 -8.79 2.90 -13.99
C ALA A 83 -8.10 4.17 -14.48
N GLY A 84 -6.85 4.02 -14.85
CA GLY A 84 -6.05 5.09 -15.42
C GLY A 84 -5.78 4.94 -16.91
N HIS A 85 -4.72 5.58 -17.36
CA HIS A 85 -4.28 5.51 -18.76
C HIS A 85 -2.76 5.68 -18.87
N ILE A 86 -2.24 5.23 -20.01
CA ILE A 86 -0.86 5.49 -20.46
C ILE A 86 -0.94 6.38 -21.70
N GLY A 87 -0.21 7.49 -21.68
CA GLY A 87 -0.06 8.40 -22.83
C GLY A 87 1.39 8.42 -23.33
N LEU A 88 1.58 8.42 -24.64
CA LEU A 88 2.90 8.66 -25.22
C LEU A 88 3.07 10.16 -25.49
N ASN A 89 4.11 10.76 -24.94
CA ASN A 89 4.44 12.17 -25.11
C ASN A 89 5.37 12.41 -26.30
N SER A 90 5.94 11.34 -26.86
CA SER A 90 6.92 11.41 -27.95
C SER A 90 6.96 10.09 -28.72
N ALA A 91 7.48 10.14 -29.95
CA ALA A 91 7.86 8.96 -30.72
C ALA A 91 9.24 8.41 -30.34
N ASP A 92 9.99 9.12 -29.49
CA ASP A 92 11.28 8.67 -28.97
C ASP A 92 11.06 7.55 -27.91
N PRO A 93 11.53 6.30 -28.16
CA PRO A 93 11.33 5.19 -27.25
C PRO A 93 12.08 5.33 -25.92
N TYR A 94 13.01 6.27 -25.81
CA TYR A 94 13.74 6.55 -24.56
C TYR A 94 13.02 7.56 -23.67
N GLN A 95 11.99 8.24 -24.15
CA GLN A 95 11.16 9.09 -23.32
C GLN A 95 10.12 8.27 -22.56
N GLN A 96 10.06 8.49 -21.26
CA GLN A 96 9.06 7.85 -20.40
C GLN A 96 7.65 8.27 -20.82
N PRO A 97 6.70 7.32 -20.91
CA PRO A 97 5.30 7.64 -21.13
C PRO A 97 4.72 8.40 -19.92
N ASP A 98 3.62 9.10 -20.16
CA ASP A 98 2.78 9.61 -19.08
C ASP A 98 1.96 8.45 -18.50
N LEU A 99 2.12 8.22 -17.19
CA LEU A 99 1.47 7.16 -16.44
C LEU A 99 0.48 7.75 -15.43
N ASN A 100 -0.78 7.78 -15.79
CA ASN A 100 -1.83 8.16 -14.87
C ASN A 100 -2.52 6.89 -14.32
N TYR A 101 -2.21 6.49 -13.10
CA TYR A 101 -2.81 5.33 -12.45
C TYR A 101 -4.22 5.60 -11.92
N ASN A 102 -4.59 6.86 -11.69
CA ASN A 102 -5.89 7.29 -11.17
C ASN A 102 -6.28 6.57 -9.87
N TYR A 103 -5.29 6.31 -8.99
CA TYR A 103 -5.52 5.58 -7.74
C TYR A 103 -6.48 6.32 -6.81
N LEU A 104 -7.39 5.56 -6.19
CA LEU A 104 -8.29 6.01 -5.13
C LEU A 104 -9.17 7.22 -5.52
N GLN A 105 -9.45 7.42 -6.81
CA GLN A 105 -10.39 8.45 -7.24
C GLN A 105 -11.85 8.01 -7.07
N GLU A 106 -12.11 6.71 -7.08
CA GLU A 106 -13.42 6.16 -6.79
C GLU A 106 -13.67 6.12 -5.27
N GLU A 107 -14.86 6.61 -4.84
CA GLU A 107 -15.20 6.63 -3.41
C GLU A 107 -15.18 5.24 -2.80
N TRP A 108 -15.74 4.24 -3.49
CA TRP A 108 -15.74 2.85 -3.05
C TRP A 108 -14.34 2.25 -2.86
N ASP A 109 -13.37 2.66 -3.68
CA ASP A 109 -11.98 2.25 -3.51
C ASP A 109 -11.38 2.87 -2.22
N ARG A 110 -11.72 4.14 -1.92
CA ARG A 110 -11.29 4.80 -0.68
C ARG A 110 -11.92 4.19 0.56
N GLU A 111 -13.23 3.91 0.53
CA GLU A 111 -13.94 3.28 1.65
C GLU A 111 -13.29 1.95 2.05
N ARG A 112 -13.05 1.07 1.08
CA ARG A 112 -12.40 -0.23 1.32
C ARG A 112 -10.96 -0.06 1.81
N MET A 113 -10.23 0.92 1.27
CA MET A 113 -8.86 1.18 1.69
C MET A 113 -8.81 1.76 3.11
N ARG A 114 -9.73 2.67 3.48
CA ARG A 114 -9.87 3.20 4.84
C ARG A 114 -10.12 2.08 5.85
N GLU A 115 -11.09 1.20 5.56
CA GLU A 115 -11.38 0.03 6.40
C GLU A 115 -10.12 -0.80 6.63
N MET A 116 -9.41 -1.12 5.56
CA MET A 116 -8.22 -1.95 5.63
C MET A 116 -7.09 -1.28 6.41
N VAL A 117 -6.85 0.02 6.22
CA VAL A 117 -5.84 0.75 6.98
C VAL A 117 -6.17 0.70 8.47
N ARG A 118 -7.44 0.91 8.85
CA ARG A 118 -7.87 0.83 10.26
C ARG A 118 -7.69 -0.57 10.86
N ILE A 119 -7.99 -1.62 10.08
CA ILE A 119 -7.70 -3.01 10.50
C ILE A 119 -6.21 -3.20 10.74
N CYS A 120 -5.36 -2.72 9.83
CA CYS A 120 -3.90 -2.83 9.98
C CYS A 120 -3.38 -2.03 11.19
N VAL A 121 -3.89 -0.84 11.44
CA VAL A 121 -3.57 -0.05 12.64
C VAL A 121 -4.00 -0.79 13.90
N GLY A 122 -5.19 -1.39 13.91
CA GLY A 122 -5.70 -2.15 15.05
C GLY A 122 -4.82 -3.34 15.48
N PHE A 123 -3.90 -3.82 14.64
CA PHE A 123 -2.94 -4.85 15.07
C PHE A 123 -1.99 -4.38 16.16
N GLU A 124 -1.77 -3.06 16.30
CA GLU A 124 -0.91 -2.52 17.38
C GLU A 124 -1.47 -2.78 18.79
N ASP A 125 -2.78 -3.04 18.91
CA ASP A 125 -3.43 -3.38 20.16
C ASP A 125 -3.21 -4.85 20.59
N HIS A 126 -2.70 -5.69 19.67
CA HIS A 126 -2.43 -7.10 20.00
C HIS A 126 -1.17 -7.21 20.86
N PRO A 127 -1.19 -8.03 21.94
CA PRO A 127 -0.04 -8.18 22.84
C PRO A 127 1.27 -8.50 22.12
N ASP A 128 1.26 -9.41 21.15
CA ASP A 128 2.47 -9.79 20.39
C ASP A 128 3.04 -8.60 19.60
N MET A 129 2.17 -7.71 19.09
CA MET A 129 2.63 -6.48 18.43
C MET A 129 3.19 -5.49 19.44
N GLN A 130 2.53 -5.34 20.60
CA GLN A 130 3.01 -4.48 21.70
C GLN A 130 4.38 -4.93 22.24
N ASP A 131 4.70 -6.22 22.17
CA ASP A 131 6.02 -6.73 22.54
C ASP A 131 7.13 -6.29 21.56
N ILE A 132 6.78 -6.04 20.30
CA ILE A 132 7.71 -5.73 19.21
C ILE A 132 7.82 -4.23 18.96
N VAL A 133 6.68 -3.52 18.90
CA VAL A 133 6.62 -2.14 18.43
C VAL A 133 6.85 -1.13 19.55
N GLN A 134 7.53 -0.05 19.21
CA GLN A 134 7.72 1.11 20.07
C GLN A 134 6.70 2.20 19.77
N GLU A 135 6.53 2.52 18.50
CA GLU A 135 5.62 3.58 18.02
C GLU A 135 5.20 3.34 16.58
N ARG A 136 4.04 3.84 16.19
CA ARG A 136 3.63 3.90 14.80
C ARG A 136 4.25 5.12 14.11
N ILE A 137 4.90 4.88 12.97
CA ILE A 137 5.53 5.93 12.16
C ILE A 137 4.52 6.52 11.17
N ALA A 138 3.70 5.65 10.52
CA ALA A 138 2.70 6.08 9.53
C ALA A 138 1.57 5.04 9.42
N PRO A 139 0.31 5.46 9.25
CA PRO A 139 -0.18 6.84 9.37
C PRO A 139 0.01 7.39 10.80
N THR A 140 0.06 8.71 10.94
CA THR A 140 0.05 9.38 12.26
C THR A 140 -1.36 9.41 12.85
N ASP A 141 -1.51 9.74 14.14
CA ASP A 141 -2.83 9.89 14.76
C ASP A 141 -3.63 11.02 14.08
N ALA A 142 -2.97 12.09 13.65
CA ALA A 142 -3.61 13.16 12.89
C ALA A 142 -4.12 12.70 11.51
N ASP A 143 -3.43 11.74 10.86
CA ASP A 143 -3.91 11.15 9.60
C ASP A 143 -5.14 10.24 9.82
N LEU A 144 -5.36 9.75 11.04
CA LEU A 144 -6.45 8.84 11.42
C LEU A 144 -7.65 9.55 12.06
N GLU A 145 -7.58 10.87 12.28
CA GLU A 145 -8.58 11.65 13.01
C GLU A 145 -9.98 11.53 12.39
N ASP A 146 -10.06 11.62 11.07
CA ASP A 146 -11.30 11.44 10.30
C ASP A 146 -11.04 10.83 8.91
N ASP A 147 -12.13 10.53 8.18
CA ASP A 147 -12.03 9.95 6.83
C ASP A 147 -11.32 10.88 5.85
N ALA A 148 -11.53 12.19 5.95
CA ALA A 148 -10.90 13.14 5.04
C ALA A 148 -9.39 13.26 5.28
N SER A 149 -8.94 13.19 6.53
CA SER A 149 -7.51 13.16 6.89
C SER A 149 -6.86 11.87 6.40
N LEU A 150 -7.53 10.74 6.61
CA LEU A 150 -7.05 9.45 6.13
C LEU A 150 -7.00 9.38 4.61
N ASP A 151 -7.99 9.92 3.90
CA ASP A 151 -7.98 10.02 2.43
C ASP A 151 -6.79 10.84 1.92
N ARG A 152 -6.51 12.00 2.54
CA ARG A 152 -5.34 12.81 2.18
C ARG A 152 -4.04 12.05 2.36
N TRP A 153 -3.91 11.31 3.47
CA TRP A 153 -2.75 10.46 3.72
C TRP A 153 -2.64 9.35 2.68
N MET A 154 -3.73 8.61 2.43
CA MET A 154 -3.75 7.52 1.45
C MET A 154 -3.38 8.01 0.05
N LEU A 155 -3.93 9.15 -0.41
CA LEU A 155 -3.62 9.73 -1.71
C LEU A 155 -2.16 10.19 -1.83
N ARG A 156 -1.54 10.63 -0.74
CA ARG A 156 -0.12 11.01 -0.69
C ARG A 156 0.81 9.79 -0.71
N GLU A 157 0.41 8.69 -0.06
CA GLU A 157 1.26 7.53 0.19
C GLU A 157 0.99 6.34 -0.73
N VAL A 158 -0.11 6.38 -1.50
CA VAL A 158 -0.47 5.28 -2.40
C VAL A 158 0.61 5.01 -3.43
N THR A 159 0.89 3.72 -3.63
CA THR A 159 1.89 3.25 -4.59
C THR A 159 1.41 2.00 -5.32
N THR A 160 2.08 1.67 -6.41
CA THR A 160 1.86 0.47 -7.22
C THR A 160 2.29 -0.81 -6.49
N GLN A 161 1.61 -1.92 -6.75
CA GLN A 161 2.11 -3.27 -6.45
C GLN A 161 2.83 -3.92 -7.65
N HIS A 162 3.07 -3.16 -8.72
CA HIS A 162 3.73 -3.64 -9.95
C HIS A 162 2.94 -4.73 -10.71
N HIS A 163 1.60 -4.65 -10.68
CA HIS A 163 0.71 -5.61 -11.35
C HIS A 163 -0.11 -4.94 -12.46
N ILE A 164 0.54 -4.07 -13.22
CA ILE A 164 -0.06 -3.28 -14.29
C ILE A 164 -0.69 -4.18 -15.36
N SER A 165 -1.93 -3.85 -15.76
CA SER A 165 -2.69 -4.60 -16.76
C SER A 165 -3.73 -3.71 -17.46
N GLY A 166 -4.42 -4.26 -18.47
CA GLY A 166 -5.64 -3.69 -19.02
C GLY A 166 -5.48 -2.71 -20.18
N THR A 167 -4.29 -2.17 -20.45
CA THR A 167 -4.07 -1.14 -21.48
C THR A 167 -4.12 -1.66 -22.93
N CYS A 168 -4.03 -2.98 -23.09
CA CYS A 168 -4.17 -3.68 -24.37
C CYS A 168 -5.37 -4.64 -24.35
N LYS A 169 -6.46 -4.24 -23.70
CA LYS A 169 -7.68 -5.03 -23.60
C LYS A 169 -8.20 -5.40 -24.98
N MET A 170 -8.48 -6.69 -25.19
CA MET A 170 -9.13 -7.22 -26.39
C MET A 170 -10.66 -7.08 -26.27
N GLY A 171 -11.33 -6.77 -27.36
CA GLY A 171 -12.78 -6.69 -27.47
C GLY A 171 -13.33 -5.30 -27.30
#